data_09431484fd833f70a6346d905e55a4b1
#
_entry.id   09431484fd833f70a6346d905e55a4b1
#
_cell.length_a   1.000
_cell.length_b   1.000
_cell.length_c   1.000
_cell.angle_alpha   90.00
_cell.angle_beta   90.00
_cell.angle_gamma   90.00
#
_symmetry.space_group_name_H-M   'P 1'
#
loop_
_entity.id
_entity.type
_entity.pdbx_description
1 polymer ?
#
loop_
_entity_poly.entity_id
_entity_poly.type
_entity_poly.pdbx_seq_one_letter_code
_entity_poly.pdbx_strand_id
1 'polypeptide(L)'
;MAKEIKYGADARKALEAGVNKLADTVRVTIGPKGRNVVLDKSFGAPLITNDGVTIAKEIELEDAFENMGAQLIREVASKTNDVAGDGTTTATVLAQAMVHEGMKNLEADANPIVLRKGMKKATDCAVEAIKKMSSKVTGREQIARVAAISASDDSVGEMVAEAMDKVSNDGVITIEESKTMKTELDLVEGMQFDRGYISAYMCTDMEKMEANLDDPYILITDKKISNIQEILPLLEQIVQSGAKLLIVAEDIEGEALTTLIVNKLRGTFNVVAVKAPGYGDRRKAMLEDIATLTGGQVISEELGLELKDTTMAQLGRAKSVKVQKENTVIVDGMGDKAALEARIGQIKAQIEETTSDFDKEKLQERLAKLAGGVAVIRVGAATETEMKEAKLRMEDALNATRAAVEEGIIAGGGSAYIHASKEVAKLAETLEGDEKTGAKVVLKALEAPLFHISANAGLEGAVIINKVREAEPGNGFDAYNEEYVDMVKAGILDPAKVTRSALQNATSVASTLLTTESVVANIKEDAPAMPAGGAPGMGMM
;
A
#
# COMPACT_ATOMS: atom_id res chain seq x y z
N MET A 1 -20.23 27.56 -8.09
CA MET A 1 -18.88 27.78 -8.67
C MET A 1 -18.98 27.73 -10.18
N ALA A 2 -18.43 28.74 -10.86
CA ALA A 2 -18.33 28.75 -12.32
C ALA A 2 -17.30 27.70 -12.79
N LYS A 3 -17.44 27.23 -14.03
CA LYS A 3 -16.57 26.22 -14.62
C LYS A 3 -15.80 26.83 -15.79
N GLU A 4 -14.54 26.46 -15.91
CA GLU A 4 -13.72 26.67 -17.10
C GLU A 4 -13.61 25.34 -17.85
N ILE A 5 -13.70 25.38 -19.18
CA ILE A 5 -13.72 24.20 -20.03
C ILE A 5 -12.66 24.36 -21.12
N LYS A 6 -11.79 23.34 -21.26
CA LYS A 6 -10.87 23.20 -22.39
C LYS A 6 -11.30 22.02 -23.27
N TYR A 7 -11.05 22.10 -24.55
CA TYR A 7 -11.45 21.08 -25.53
C TYR A 7 -10.27 20.65 -26.39
N GLY A 8 -10.39 19.45 -26.96
CA GLY A 8 -9.49 18.93 -27.98
C GLY A 8 -8.03 18.95 -27.60
N ALA A 9 -7.19 19.49 -28.46
CA ALA A 9 -5.74 19.53 -28.25
C ALA A 9 -5.30 20.32 -27.00
N ASP A 10 -6.00 21.43 -26.68
CA ASP A 10 -5.64 22.24 -25.49
C ASP A 10 -5.93 21.50 -24.18
N ALA A 11 -7.04 20.75 -24.13
CA ALA A 11 -7.37 19.91 -23.01
C ALA A 11 -6.31 18.81 -22.82
N ARG A 12 -5.96 18.11 -23.89
CA ARG A 12 -4.97 17.02 -23.87
C ARG A 12 -3.57 17.53 -23.50
N LYS A 13 -3.11 18.65 -24.05
CA LYS A 13 -1.80 19.25 -23.70
C LYS A 13 -1.70 19.65 -22.24
N ALA A 14 -2.77 20.22 -21.67
CA ALA A 14 -2.77 20.58 -20.26
C ALA A 14 -2.69 19.33 -19.35
N LEU A 15 -3.44 18.27 -19.68
CA LEU A 15 -3.35 17.01 -18.95
C LEU A 15 -1.95 16.38 -19.05
N GLU A 16 -1.37 16.33 -20.27
CA GLU A 16 -0.03 15.79 -20.50
C GLU A 16 1.05 16.58 -19.75
N ALA A 17 0.94 17.90 -19.67
CA ALA A 17 1.85 18.73 -18.89
C ALA A 17 1.82 18.35 -17.40
N GLY A 18 0.64 18.10 -16.83
CA GLY A 18 0.50 17.63 -15.47
C GLY A 18 1.07 16.23 -15.24
N VAL A 19 0.79 15.30 -16.17
CA VAL A 19 1.39 13.96 -16.20
C VAL A 19 2.91 14.05 -16.15
N ASN A 20 3.50 14.88 -17.02
CA ASN A 20 4.94 15.02 -17.11
C ASN A 20 5.55 15.62 -15.85
N LYS A 21 4.97 16.68 -15.28
CA LYS A 21 5.47 17.29 -14.05
C LYS A 21 5.56 16.29 -12.89
N LEU A 22 4.54 15.47 -12.71
CA LEU A 22 4.55 14.45 -11.66
C LEU A 22 5.54 13.33 -11.99
N ALA A 23 5.44 12.74 -13.20
CA ALA A 23 6.26 11.59 -13.56
C ALA A 23 7.74 11.93 -13.64
N ASP A 24 8.11 13.12 -14.11
CA ASP A 24 9.51 13.58 -14.14
C ASP A 24 10.10 13.74 -12.74
N THR A 25 9.28 14.12 -11.75
CA THR A 25 9.70 14.19 -10.35
C THR A 25 9.90 12.79 -9.77
N VAL A 26 9.03 11.83 -10.08
CA VAL A 26 9.08 10.47 -9.54
C VAL A 26 10.19 9.64 -10.21
N ARG A 27 10.37 9.73 -11.54
CA ARG A 27 11.29 8.85 -12.30
C ARG A 27 12.77 8.96 -11.92
N VAL A 28 13.17 10.04 -11.22
CA VAL A 28 14.56 10.21 -10.78
C VAL A 28 14.95 9.20 -9.69
N THR A 29 13.97 8.55 -9.09
CA THR A 29 14.18 7.56 -8.02
C THR A 29 14.39 6.14 -8.53
N ILE A 30 14.07 5.85 -9.81
CA ILE A 30 14.08 4.46 -10.32
C ILE A 30 15.49 3.91 -10.48
N GLY A 31 15.66 2.65 -10.06
CA GLY A 31 16.88 1.86 -10.25
C GLY A 31 17.96 2.08 -9.19
N PRO A 32 19.06 1.29 -9.24
CA PRO A 32 20.08 1.25 -8.18
C PRO A 32 20.91 2.54 -8.06
N LYS A 33 20.90 3.40 -9.08
CA LYS A 33 21.51 4.74 -9.06
C LYS A 33 20.46 5.86 -9.05
N GLY A 34 19.21 5.52 -8.68
CA GLY A 34 18.15 6.48 -8.42
C GLY A 34 18.48 7.41 -7.25
N ARG A 35 17.85 8.58 -7.22
CA ARG A 35 18.10 9.63 -6.23
C ARG A 35 16.84 9.96 -5.47
N ASN A 36 17.01 10.46 -4.25
CA ASN A 36 15.88 10.87 -3.40
C ASN A 36 15.29 12.21 -3.86
N VAL A 37 14.02 12.40 -3.55
CA VAL A 37 13.28 13.65 -3.67
C VAL A 37 13.08 14.23 -2.27
N VAL A 38 13.17 15.54 -2.14
CA VAL A 38 12.89 16.28 -0.89
C VAL A 38 11.50 16.87 -0.99
N LEU A 39 10.65 16.54 -0.04
CA LEU A 39 9.26 17.00 0.05
C LEU A 39 9.13 17.98 1.20
N ASP A 40 8.56 19.14 0.94
CA ASP A 40 8.23 20.12 1.98
C ASP A 40 7.05 19.59 2.82
N LYS A 41 7.10 19.84 4.12
CA LYS A 41 6.02 19.49 5.05
C LYS A 41 5.56 20.73 5.78
N SER A 42 4.24 20.91 5.89
CA SER A 42 3.64 22.04 6.59
C SER A 42 4.09 22.16 8.07
N PHE A 43 4.50 21.03 8.67
CA PHE A 43 5.01 20.94 10.03
C PHE A 43 6.15 19.91 10.08
N GLY A 44 7.22 20.24 10.83
CA GLY A 44 8.38 19.37 11.00
C GLY A 44 9.48 19.57 9.97
N ALA A 45 10.38 18.59 9.88
CA ALA A 45 11.45 18.60 8.89
C ALA A 45 10.96 18.14 7.51
N PRO A 46 11.55 18.62 6.41
CA PRO A 46 11.28 18.08 5.08
C PRO A 46 11.49 16.56 5.04
N LEU A 47 10.64 15.86 4.30
CA LEU A 47 10.78 14.43 4.09
C LEU A 47 11.71 14.17 2.90
N ILE A 48 12.71 13.33 3.10
CA ILE A 48 13.59 12.82 2.04
C ILE A 48 13.15 11.38 1.75
N THR A 49 12.80 11.09 0.51
CA THR A 49 12.31 9.76 0.13
C THR A 49 12.57 9.44 -1.34
N ASN A 50 12.64 8.16 -1.67
CA ASN A 50 12.62 7.61 -3.03
C ASN A 50 11.33 6.84 -3.33
N ASP A 51 10.40 6.73 -2.37
CA ASP A 51 9.12 6.07 -2.58
C ASP A 51 8.22 6.86 -3.55
N GLY A 52 7.91 6.22 -4.68
CA GLY A 52 7.16 6.85 -5.76
C GLY A 52 5.74 7.24 -5.38
N VAL A 53 5.04 6.48 -4.56
CA VAL A 53 3.66 6.81 -4.16
C VAL A 53 3.63 7.97 -3.17
N THR A 54 4.56 8.04 -2.24
CA THR A 54 4.69 9.16 -1.30
C THR A 54 4.98 10.45 -2.06
N ILE A 55 5.91 10.41 -3.02
CA ILE A 55 6.21 11.57 -3.86
C ILE A 55 4.98 12.00 -4.67
N ALA A 56 4.30 11.04 -5.32
CA ALA A 56 3.14 11.32 -6.16
C ALA A 56 1.97 11.94 -5.39
N LYS A 57 1.77 11.56 -4.12
CA LYS A 57 0.71 12.09 -3.26
C LYS A 57 0.93 13.55 -2.86
N GLU A 58 2.18 13.98 -2.73
CA GLU A 58 2.54 15.35 -2.31
C GLU A 58 2.50 16.36 -3.47
N ILE A 59 2.48 15.89 -4.74
CA ILE A 59 2.49 16.80 -5.89
C ILE A 59 1.09 17.34 -6.12
N GLU A 60 0.93 18.65 -5.92
CA GLU A 60 -0.24 19.42 -6.25
C GLU A 60 0.18 20.63 -7.11
N LEU A 61 -0.49 20.82 -8.24
CA LEU A 61 -0.14 21.86 -9.20
C LEU A 61 -1.12 23.03 -9.12
N GLU A 62 -0.62 24.24 -9.34
CA GLU A 62 -1.40 25.47 -9.26
C GLU A 62 -2.46 25.56 -10.37
N ASP A 63 -2.10 25.18 -11.62
CA ASP A 63 -3.04 25.10 -12.74
C ASP A 63 -3.98 23.90 -12.55
N ALA A 64 -5.28 24.16 -12.50
CA ALA A 64 -6.29 23.15 -12.23
C ALA A 64 -6.36 22.06 -13.32
N PHE A 65 -6.06 22.38 -14.58
CA PHE A 65 -6.08 21.42 -15.67
C PHE A 65 -4.85 20.52 -15.68
N GLU A 66 -3.67 21.09 -15.43
CA GLU A 66 -2.45 20.31 -15.24
C GLU A 66 -2.56 19.44 -13.99
N ASN A 67 -3.14 19.98 -12.91
CA ASN A 67 -3.33 19.23 -11.67
C ASN A 67 -4.21 17.99 -11.86
N MET A 68 -5.24 18.05 -12.74
CA MET A 68 -6.03 16.87 -13.09
C MET A 68 -5.16 15.79 -13.77
N GLY A 69 -4.24 16.18 -14.65
CA GLY A 69 -3.28 15.25 -15.26
C GLY A 69 -2.37 14.59 -14.20
N ALA A 70 -1.83 15.38 -13.29
CA ALA A 70 -1.04 14.87 -12.16
C ALA A 70 -1.85 13.93 -11.27
N GLN A 71 -3.11 14.27 -10.94
CA GLN A 71 -3.99 13.41 -10.12
C GLN A 71 -4.27 12.06 -10.77
N LEU A 72 -4.44 12.00 -12.10
CA LEU A 72 -4.62 10.74 -12.82
C LEU A 72 -3.38 9.83 -12.70
N ILE A 73 -2.17 10.38 -12.80
CA ILE A 73 -0.95 9.59 -12.60
C ILE A 73 -0.73 9.23 -11.14
N ARG A 74 -1.08 10.10 -10.19
CA ARG A 74 -1.10 9.76 -8.77
C ARG A 74 -1.99 8.56 -8.49
N GLU A 75 -3.13 8.44 -9.18
CA GLU A 75 -4.00 7.26 -9.05
C GLU A 75 -3.29 5.98 -9.52
N VAL A 76 -2.48 6.02 -10.59
CA VAL A 76 -1.69 4.88 -11.04
C VAL A 76 -0.75 4.40 -9.95
N ALA A 77 0.02 5.31 -9.33
CA ALA A 77 0.93 4.98 -8.25
C ALA A 77 0.18 4.41 -7.03
N SER A 78 -0.92 5.06 -6.61
CA SER A 78 -1.72 4.62 -5.46
C SER A 78 -2.35 3.25 -5.68
N LYS A 79 -2.93 2.98 -6.86
CA LYS A 79 -3.51 1.66 -7.17
C LYS A 79 -2.47 0.56 -7.25
N THR A 80 -1.27 0.87 -7.72
CA THR A 80 -0.17 -0.10 -7.75
C THR A 80 0.29 -0.43 -6.34
N ASN A 81 0.39 0.58 -5.48
CA ASN A 81 0.68 0.39 -4.06
C ASN A 81 -0.39 -0.47 -3.37
N ASP A 82 -1.68 -0.19 -3.59
CA ASP A 82 -2.79 -0.93 -2.99
C ASP A 82 -2.77 -2.43 -3.36
N VAL A 83 -2.36 -2.77 -4.59
CA VAL A 83 -2.40 -4.16 -5.11
C VAL A 83 -1.12 -4.93 -4.83
N ALA A 84 0.03 -4.28 -4.95
CA ALA A 84 1.34 -4.94 -4.94
C ALA A 84 2.28 -4.41 -3.85
N GLY A 85 2.00 -3.24 -3.29
CA GLY A 85 2.78 -2.61 -2.23
C GLY A 85 4.17 -2.10 -2.67
N ASP A 86 4.50 -2.22 -3.96
CA ASP A 86 5.76 -1.79 -4.58
C ASP A 86 5.53 -1.51 -6.08
N GLY A 87 6.55 -1.01 -6.79
CA GLY A 87 6.51 -0.76 -8.25
C GLY A 87 5.79 0.52 -8.65
N THR A 88 5.54 1.43 -7.72
CA THR A 88 4.81 2.68 -7.94
C THR A 88 5.52 3.63 -8.90
N THR A 89 6.83 3.72 -8.81
CA THR A 89 7.68 4.46 -9.76
C THR A 89 7.64 3.85 -11.16
N THR A 90 7.75 2.54 -11.27
CA THR A 90 7.65 1.81 -12.55
C THR A 90 6.31 2.04 -13.23
N ALA A 91 5.21 1.98 -12.48
CA ALA A 91 3.86 2.23 -12.98
C ALA A 91 3.70 3.67 -13.50
N THR A 92 4.24 4.65 -12.77
CA THR A 92 4.24 6.06 -13.15
C THR A 92 5.00 6.31 -14.47
N VAL A 93 6.18 5.72 -14.60
CA VAL A 93 7.03 5.81 -15.80
C VAL A 93 6.35 5.17 -17.02
N LEU A 94 5.75 4.00 -16.85
CA LEU A 94 4.99 3.32 -17.90
C LEU A 94 3.79 4.16 -18.35
N ALA A 95 3.04 4.73 -17.41
CA ALA A 95 1.88 5.56 -17.71
C ALA A 95 2.28 6.83 -18.48
N GLN A 96 3.35 7.52 -18.06
CA GLN A 96 3.90 8.67 -18.77
C GLN A 96 4.27 8.31 -20.22
N ALA A 97 4.99 7.22 -20.40
CA ALA A 97 5.42 6.77 -21.73
C ALA A 97 4.23 6.43 -22.64
N MET A 98 3.18 5.78 -22.09
CA MET A 98 1.96 5.47 -22.82
C MET A 98 1.18 6.75 -23.21
N VAL A 99 1.05 7.71 -22.29
CA VAL A 99 0.39 8.98 -22.55
C VAL A 99 1.13 9.74 -23.65
N HIS A 100 2.44 9.90 -23.48
CA HIS A 100 3.27 10.62 -24.45
C HIS A 100 3.22 10.01 -25.87
N GLU A 101 3.39 8.69 -25.98
CA GLU A 101 3.35 8.01 -27.27
C GLU A 101 1.93 7.97 -27.85
N GLY A 102 0.90 7.82 -26.99
CA GLY A 102 -0.50 7.89 -27.39
C GLY A 102 -0.89 9.26 -27.92
N MET A 103 -0.48 10.36 -27.28
CA MET A 103 -0.76 11.74 -27.70
C MET A 103 -0.20 12.04 -29.10
N LYS A 104 1.02 11.59 -29.40
CA LYS A 104 1.60 11.74 -30.76
C LYS A 104 0.72 11.10 -31.84
N ASN A 105 0.16 9.93 -31.54
CA ASN A 105 -0.71 9.24 -32.49
C ASN A 105 -2.09 9.87 -32.60
N LEU A 106 -2.63 10.46 -31.51
CA LEU A 106 -3.88 11.24 -31.57
C LEU A 106 -3.72 12.54 -32.35
N GLU A 107 -2.54 13.21 -32.30
CA GLU A 107 -2.22 14.37 -33.13
C GLU A 107 -2.11 13.99 -34.62
N ALA A 108 -1.88 12.71 -34.92
CA ALA A 108 -1.89 12.13 -36.27
C ALA A 108 -3.26 11.53 -36.67
N ASP A 109 -4.36 11.99 -36.05
CA ASP A 109 -5.74 11.60 -36.28
C ASP A 109 -6.11 10.13 -36.01
N ALA A 110 -5.36 9.42 -35.17
CA ALA A 110 -5.74 8.08 -34.73
C ALA A 110 -7.04 8.10 -33.89
N ASN A 111 -7.92 7.11 -34.10
CA ASN A 111 -9.15 7.00 -33.34
C ASN A 111 -8.87 6.54 -31.90
N PRO A 112 -9.13 7.36 -30.87
CA PRO A 112 -8.76 7.04 -29.48
C PRO A 112 -9.45 5.79 -28.93
N ILE A 113 -10.69 5.51 -29.36
CA ILE A 113 -11.46 4.35 -28.90
C ILE A 113 -10.89 3.06 -29.48
N VAL A 114 -10.44 3.07 -30.72
CA VAL A 114 -9.82 1.91 -31.39
C VAL A 114 -8.41 1.71 -30.86
N LEU A 115 -7.64 2.80 -30.69
CA LEU A 115 -6.31 2.81 -30.08
C LEU A 115 -6.34 2.17 -28.68
N ARG A 116 -7.30 2.55 -27.83
CA ARG A 116 -7.51 1.96 -26.49
C ARG A 116 -7.71 0.43 -26.55
N LYS A 117 -8.44 -0.09 -27.55
CA LYS A 117 -8.62 -1.54 -27.72
C LYS A 117 -7.28 -2.23 -28.02
N GLY A 118 -6.47 -1.62 -28.89
CA GLY A 118 -5.14 -2.12 -29.20
C GLY A 118 -4.20 -2.12 -27.98
N MET A 119 -4.20 -1.04 -27.21
CA MET A 119 -3.45 -0.95 -25.95
C MET A 119 -3.84 -2.07 -24.98
N LYS A 120 -5.15 -2.31 -24.80
CA LYS A 120 -5.61 -3.38 -23.92
C LYS A 120 -5.12 -4.75 -24.37
N LYS A 121 -5.28 -5.08 -25.66
CA LYS A 121 -4.80 -6.38 -26.22
C LYS A 121 -3.30 -6.56 -26.00
N ALA A 122 -2.51 -5.52 -26.22
CA ALA A 122 -1.05 -5.53 -26.03
C ALA A 122 -0.66 -5.72 -24.56
N THR A 123 -1.37 -5.05 -23.66
CA THR A 123 -1.15 -5.20 -22.21
C THR A 123 -1.50 -6.61 -21.74
N ASP A 124 -2.64 -7.16 -22.14
CA ASP A 124 -3.03 -8.53 -21.81
C ASP A 124 -1.98 -9.53 -22.32
N CYS A 125 -1.46 -9.35 -23.54
CA CYS A 125 -0.38 -10.16 -24.10
C CYS A 125 0.92 -10.06 -23.30
N ALA A 126 1.33 -8.85 -22.92
CA ALA A 126 2.54 -8.62 -22.12
C ALA A 126 2.40 -9.24 -20.72
N VAL A 127 1.24 -9.12 -20.08
CA VAL A 127 0.95 -9.72 -18.77
C VAL A 127 1.06 -11.23 -18.83
N GLU A 128 0.49 -11.87 -19.85
CA GLU A 128 0.62 -13.32 -20.03
C GLU A 128 2.06 -13.77 -20.31
N ALA A 129 2.84 -12.96 -21.04
CA ALA A 129 4.26 -13.21 -21.23
C ALA A 129 5.04 -13.11 -19.90
N ILE A 130 4.77 -12.09 -19.08
CA ILE A 130 5.37 -11.91 -17.75
C ILE A 130 5.05 -13.10 -16.85
N LYS A 131 3.79 -13.52 -16.79
CA LYS A 131 3.38 -14.69 -16.00
C LYS A 131 4.08 -15.98 -16.44
N LYS A 132 4.28 -16.17 -17.74
CA LYS A 132 5.01 -17.33 -18.27
C LYS A 132 6.50 -17.34 -17.94
N MET A 133 7.09 -16.17 -17.78
CA MET A 133 8.51 -16.02 -17.37
C MET A 133 8.69 -16.18 -15.85
N SER A 134 7.60 -16.12 -15.07
CA SER A 134 7.66 -16.23 -13.62
C SER A 134 8.08 -17.61 -13.15
N SER A 135 8.94 -17.65 -12.14
CA SER A 135 9.33 -18.84 -11.40
C SER A 135 8.98 -18.70 -9.92
N LYS A 136 8.56 -19.79 -9.27
CA LYS A 136 8.23 -19.76 -7.84
C LYS A 136 9.48 -19.44 -7.03
N VAL A 137 9.30 -18.66 -5.96
CA VAL A 137 10.35 -18.41 -4.97
C VAL A 137 10.66 -19.71 -4.24
N THR A 138 11.95 -20.07 -4.20
CA THR A 138 12.44 -21.27 -3.53
C THR A 138 13.50 -20.89 -2.50
N GLY A 139 13.11 -20.90 -1.22
CA GLY A 139 14.02 -20.73 -0.10
C GLY A 139 14.35 -19.28 0.27
N ARG A 140 15.01 -19.17 1.43
CA ARG A 140 15.34 -17.91 2.10
C ARG A 140 16.22 -16.97 1.25
N GLU A 141 17.15 -17.52 0.49
CA GLU A 141 18.09 -16.70 -0.30
C GLU A 141 17.38 -15.85 -1.35
N GLN A 142 16.40 -16.42 -2.07
CA GLN A 142 15.63 -15.66 -3.05
C GLN A 142 14.72 -14.60 -2.39
N ILE A 143 14.16 -14.91 -1.23
CA ILE A 143 13.41 -13.96 -0.41
C ILE A 143 14.31 -12.77 -0.04
N ALA A 144 15.50 -13.05 0.51
CA ALA A 144 16.45 -12.02 0.89
C ALA A 144 16.87 -11.15 -0.33
N ARG A 145 17.07 -11.75 -1.49
CA ARG A 145 17.42 -11.02 -2.73
C ARG A 145 16.30 -10.10 -3.20
N VAL A 146 15.05 -10.57 -3.21
CA VAL A 146 13.91 -9.71 -3.59
C VAL A 146 13.81 -8.50 -2.65
N ALA A 147 13.89 -8.74 -1.34
CA ALA A 147 13.83 -7.67 -0.36
C ALA A 147 15.03 -6.70 -0.47
N ALA A 148 16.24 -7.21 -0.71
CA ALA A 148 17.45 -6.41 -0.87
C ALA A 148 17.38 -5.51 -2.12
N ILE A 149 16.85 -6.01 -3.24
CA ILE A 149 16.66 -5.22 -4.46
C ILE A 149 15.65 -4.09 -4.25
N SER A 150 14.50 -4.40 -3.63
CA SER A 150 13.47 -3.39 -3.34
C SER A 150 13.99 -2.30 -2.39
N ALA A 151 14.70 -2.70 -1.33
CA ALA A 151 15.27 -1.76 -0.37
C ALA A 151 16.60 -1.12 -0.82
N SER A 152 17.23 -1.61 -1.87
CA SER A 152 18.62 -1.27 -2.24
C SER A 152 19.61 -1.46 -1.08
N ASP A 153 19.38 -2.49 -0.23
CA ASP A 153 20.16 -2.76 0.99
C ASP A 153 20.12 -4.25 1.36
N ASP A 154 21.28 -4.91 1.31
CA ASP A 154 21.40 -6.34 1.62
C ASP A 154 21.03 -6.67 3.08
N SER A 155 21.28 -5.75 4.03
CA SER A 155 20.96 -5.97 5.44
C SER A 155 19.44 -5.98 5.69
N VAL A 156 18.71 -5.16 4.96
CA VAL A 156 17.24 -5.16 4.95
C VAL A 156 16.73 -6.48 4.37
N GLY A 157 17.35 -6.96 3.28
CA GLY A 157 17.00 -8.23 2.65
C GLY A 157 17.11 -9.41 3.61
N GLU A 158 18.22 -9.52 4.32
CA GLU A 158 18.44 -10.59 5.31
C GLU A 158 17.45 -10.49 6.48
N MET A 159 17.14 -9.29 6.95
CA MET A 159 16.21 -9.09 8.07
C MET A 159 14.77 -9.46 7.69
N VAL A 160 14.30 -9.09 6.50
CA VAL A 160 12.98 -9.48 5.99
C VAL A 160 12.90 -11.00 5.82
N ALA A 161 13.93 -11.64 5.26
CA ALA A 161 13.97 -13.08 5.11
C ALA A 161 13.98 -13.80 6.46
N GLU A 162 14.74 -13.29 7.45
CA GLU A 162 14.71 -13.82 8.81
C GLU A 162 13.34 -13.66 9.48
N ALA A 163 12.67 -12.52 9.29
CA ALA A 163 11.33 -12.30 9.79
C ALA A 163 10.34 -13.30 9.18
N MET A 164 10.41 -13.55 7.87
CA MET A 164 9.55 -14.52 7.20
C MET A 164 9.81 -15.98 7.62
N ASP A 165 11.06 -16.33 7.91
CA ASP A 165 11.40 -17.66 8.44
C ASP A 165 10.87 -17.88 9.85
N LYS A 166 10.86 -16.84 10.68
CA LYS A 166 10.39 -16.92 12.09
C LYS A 166 8.87 -17.00 12.20
N VAL A 167 8.15 -16.39 11.26
CA VAL A 167 6.70 -16.51 11.18
C VAL A 167 6.36 -17.53 10.09
N SER A 168 5.33 -18.35 10.29
CA SER A 168 4.87 -19.27 9.24
C SER A 168 4.44 -18.49 7.99
N ASN A 169 4.16 -19.19 6.88
CA ASN A 169 3.73 -18.56 5.62
C ASN A 169 2.52 -17.62 5.78
N ASP A 170 1.69 -17.87 6.78
CA ASP A 170 0.53 -17.04 7.15
C ASP A 170 0.85 -16.05 8.29
N GLY A 171 2.11 -15.96 8.70
CA GLY A 171 2.56 -15.13 9.81
C GLY A 171 2.58 -13.65 9.45
N VAL A 172 2.40 -12.83 10.48
CA VAL A 172 2.32 -11.38 10.36
C VAL A 172 3.67 -10.75 10.63
N ILE A 173 4.10 -9.85 9.76
CA ILE A 173 5.28 -9.02 9.96
C ILE A 173 4.81 -7.57 9.99
N THR A 174 5.15 -6.85 11.06
CA THR A 174 4.90 -5.41 11.22
C THR A 174 6.21 -4.64 11.28
N ILE A 175 6.16 -3.39 10.87
CA ILE A 175 7.30 -2.48 10.92
C ILE A 175 6.92 -1.31 11.82
N GLU A 176 7.69 -1.15 12.89
CA GLU A 176 7.52 -0.11 13.91
C GLU A 176 8.75 0.78 14.01
N GLU A 177 8.59 1.93 14.61
CA GLU A 177 9.70 2.83 14.92
C GLU A 177 10.39 2.38 16.22
N SER A 178 11.72 2.26 16.18
CA SER A 178 12.53 1.99 17.37
C SER A 178 12.75 3.28 18.16
N LYS A 179 12.83 3.13 19.48
CA LYS A 179 13.32 4.20 20.37
C LYS A 179 14.84 4.25 20.45
N THR A 180 15.53 3.30 19.82
CA THR A 180 16.98 3.18 19.78
C THR A 180 17.49 3.47 18.36
N MET A 181 18.80 3.69 18.21
CA MET A 181 19.42 3.87 16.90
C MET A 181 19.62 2.54 16.13
N LYS A 182 19.26 1.40 16.72
CA LYS A 182 19.43 0.09 16.08
C LYS A 182 18.12 -0.43 15.52
N THR A 183 18.21 -1.04 14.35
CA THR A 183 17.12 -1.83 13.80
C THR A 183 17.19 -3.25 14.36
N GLU A 184 16.08 -3.74 14.89
CA GLU A 184 15.99 -5.03 15.59
C GLU A 184 14.77 -5.80 15.12
N LEU A 185 14.86 -7.14 15.12
CA LEU A 185 13.77 -8.05 14.80
C LEU A 185 13.36 -8.81 16.07
N ASP A 186 12.13 -8.61 16.51
CA ASP A 186 11.53 -9.32 17.63
C ASP A 186 10.40 -10.22 17.15
N LEU A 187 10.24 -11.37 17.79
CA LEU A 187 9.05 -12.21 17.66
C LEU A 187 8.22 -12.05 18.93
N VAL A 188 7.00 -11.58 18.78
CA VAL A 188 6.09 -11.32 19.90
C VAL A 188 4.78 -12.08 19.74
N GLU A 189 4.04 -12.24 20.83
CA GLU A 189 2.70 -12.78 20.79
C GLU A 189 1.76 -11.76 20.13
N GLY A 190 0.89 -12.25 19.25
CA GLY A 190 -0.02 -11.38 18.53
C GLY A 190 -0.83 -12.12 17.50
N MET A 191 -1.81 -11.45 16.93
CA MET A 191 -2.62 -12.01 15.85
C MET A 191 -3.12 -10.95 14.87
N GLN A 192 -3.38 -11.37 13.65
CA GLN A 192 -4.10 -10.58 12.65
C GLN A 192 -5.46 -11.20 12.36
N PHE A 193 -6.46 -10.33 12.15
CA PHE A 193 -7.76 -10.76 11.62
C PHE A 193 -8.27 -9.81 10.52
N ASP A 194 -9.08 -10.37 9.61
CA ASP A 194 -9.52 -9.73 8.37
C ASP A 194 -10.75 -8.85 8.61
N ARG A 195 -10.60 -7.83 9.45
CA ARG A 195 -11.56 -6.75 9.68
C ARG A 195 -10.78 -5.48 9.98
N GLY A 196 -11.11 -4.41 9.27
CA GLY A 196 -10.52 -3.10 9.46
C GLY A 196 -11.46 -2.13 10.19
N TYR A 197 -11.07 -0.85 10.18
CA TYR A 197 -11.85 0.19 10.83
C TYR A 197 -13.26 0.34 10.21
N ILE A 198 -14.26 0.63 11.06
CA ILE A 198 -15.64 0.84 10.60
C ILE A 198 -15.76 2.16 9.81
N SER A 199 -14.92 3.15 10.10
CA SER A 199 -14.94 4.44 9.44
C SER A 199 -13.51 4.97 9.24
N ALA A 200 -13.23 5.51 8.04
CA ALA A 200 -11.96 6.16 7.73
C ALA A 200 -11.62 7.34 8.64
N TYR A 201 -12.63 8.00 9.21
CA TYR A 201 -12.43 9.07 10.20
C TYR A 201 -11.79 8.58 11.52
N MET A 202 -11.67 7.27 11.69
CA MET A 202 -10.97 6.66 12.83
C MET A 202 -9.47 6.46 12.60
N CYS A 203 -8.94 6.76 11.42
CA CYS A 203 -7.51 6.72 11.15
C CYS A 203 -6.76 7.74 12.01
N THR A 204 -5.54 7.38 12.43
CA THR A 204 -4.58 8.28 13.07
C THR A 204 -3.57 8.82 12.07
N ASP A 205 -3.33 8.07 11.01
CA ASP A 205 -2.54 8.45 9.85
C ASP A 205 -3.44 8.46 8.61
N MET A 206 -3.77 9.65 8.14
CA MET A 206 -4.66 9.83 6.99
C MET A 206 -3.94 9.63 5.65
N GLU A 207 -2.62 9.72 5.61
CA GLU A 207 -1.83 9.48 4.40
C GLU A 207 -1.78 7.98 4.07
N LYS A 208 -1.57 7.16 5.10
CA LYS A 208 -1.55 5.69 4.99
C LYS A 208 -2.93 5.05 5.17
N MET A 209 -3.94 5.83 5.54
CA MET A 209 -5.28 5.32 5.89
C MET A 209 -5.22 4.22 6.95
N GLU A 210 -4.44 4.45 8.00
CA GLU A 210 -4.21 3.51 9.10
C GLU A 210 -4.51 4.16 10.46
N ALA A 211 -4.89 3.33 11.43
CA ALA A 211 -4.99 3.75 12.82
C ALA A 211 -4.00 2.96 13.66
N ASN A 212 -3.07 3.66 14.30
CA ASN A 212 -2.07 3.08 15.20
C ASN A 212 -2.39 3.48 16.64
N LEU A 213 -2.58 2.50 17.49
CA LEU A 213 -2.86 2.68 18.91
C LEU A 213 -1.73 2.03 19.72
N ASP A 214 -0.97 2.84 20.47
CA ASP A 214 0.03 2.33 21.41
C ASP A 214 -0.63 2.18 22.78
N ASP A 215 -0.39 1.06 23.42
CA ASP A 215 -0.87 0.68 24.74
C ASP A 215 -2.40 0.85 24.93
N PRO A 216 -3.22 0.36 23.96
CA PRO A 216 -4.68 0.52 24.03
C PRO A 216 -5.33 -0.41 25.01
N TYR A 217 -6.47 0.01 25.54
CA TYR A 217 -7.49 -0.90 26.06
C TYR A 217 -8.32 -1.48 24.91
N ILE A 218 -8.81 -2.70 25.07
CA ILE A 218 -9.54 -3.42 24.03
C ILE A 218 -10.87 -3.91 24.61
N LEU A 219 -11.97 -3.32 24.16
CA LEU A 219 -13.31 -3.81 24.45
C LEU A 219 -13.68 -4.88 23.42
N ILE A 220 -14.06 -6.06 23.89
CA ILE A 220 -14.40 -7.21 23.06
C ILE A 220 -15.83 -7.62 23.35
N THR A 221 -16.70 -7.59 22.35
CA THR A 221 -18.12 -7.96 22.51
C THR A 221 -18.69 -8.63 21.25
N ASP A 222 -19.60 -9.56 21.45
CA ASP A 222 -20.39 -10.16 20.38
C ASP A 222 -21.67 -9.37 20.07
N LYS A 223 -21.90 -8.27 20.81
CA LYS A 223 -23.08 -7.41 20.65
C LYS A 223 -22.86 -6.35 19.56
N LYS A 224 -23.98 -5.91 19.01
CA LYS A 224 -24.05 -4.72 18.17
C LYS A 224 -24.28 -3.49 19.07
N ILE A 225 -23.50 -2.43 18.83
CA ILE A 225 -23.60 -1.19 19.60
C ILE A 225 -24.25 -0.12 18.72
N SER A 226 -25.52 0.20 19.01
CA SER A 226 -26.26 1.25 18.28
C SER A 226 -26.52 2.48 19.14
N ASN A 227 -26.59 2.29 20.46
CA ASN A 227 -26.84 3.35 21.43
C ASN A 227 -25.56 3.61 22.27
N ILE A 228 -25.09 4.84 22.27
CA ILE A 228 -23.87 5.23 23.01
C ILE A 228 -24.03 5.06 24.53
N GLN A 229 -25.25 5.13 25.06
CA GLN A 229 -25.54 5.00 26.49
C GLN A 229 -25.11 3.64 27.04
N GLU A 230 -25.06 2.59 26.20
CA GLU A 230 -24.66 1.25 26.61
C GLU A 230 -23.18 1.16 27.00
N ILE A 231 -22.34 2.02 26.45
CA ILE A 231 -20.89 2.05 26.70
C ILE A 231 -20.42 3.35 27.36
N LEU A 232 -21.34 4.29 27.63
CA LEU A 232 -20.99 5.60 28.16
C LEU A 232 -20.22 5.55 29.48
N PRO A 233 -20.59 4.73 30.49
CA PRO A 233 -19.84 4.64 31.75
C PRO A 233 -18.39 4.18 31.55
N LEU A 234 -18.16 3.30 30.59
CA LEU A 234 -16.81 2.84 30.23
C LEU A 234 -16.02 3.96 29.51
N LEU A 235 -16.65 4.64 28.54
CA LEU A 235 -16.02 5.73 27.82
C LEU A 235 -15.58 6.87 28.74
N GLU A 236 -16.38 7.20 29.76
CA GLU A 236 -16.04 8.21 30.77
C GLU A 236 -14.75 7.82 31.53
N GLN A 237 -14.60 6.56 31.91
CA GLN A 237 -13.38 6.06 32.58
C GLN A 237 -12.16 6.15 31.63
N ILE A 238 -12.32 5.76 30.37
CA ILE A 238 -11.26 5.83 29.35
C ILE A 238 -10.82 7.29 29.13
N VAL A 239 -11.77 8.21 28.98
CA VAL A 239 -11.49 9.65 28.82
C VAL A 239 -10.77 10.22 30.03
N GLN A 240 -11.23 9.90 31.25
CA GLN A 240 -10.59 10.36 32.50
C GLN A 240 -9.16 9.85 32.65
N SER A 241 -8.87 8.62 32.20
CA SER A 241 -7.53 8.04 32.22
C SER A 241 -6.63 8.54 31.09
N GLY A 242 -7.16 9.22 30.08
CA GLY A 242 -6.42 9.60 28.86
C GLY A 242 -5.99 8.43 28.00
N ALA A 243 -6.60 7.26 28.19
CA ALA A 243 -6.23 6.02 27.51
C ALA A 243 -6.79 5.95 26.06
N LYS A 244 -6.16 5.12 25.24
CA LYS A 244 -6.64 4.78 23.90
C LYS A 244 -7.54 3.55 23.97
N LEU A 245 -8.56 3.48 23.13
CA LEU A 245 -9.53 2.39 23.11
C LEU A 245 -9.67 1.78 21.71
N LEU A 246 -9.52 0.46 21.61
CA LEU A 246 -10.00 -0.33 20.50
C LEU A 246 -11.34 -0.97 20.90
N ILE A 247 -12.35 -0.88 20.04
CA ILE A 247 -13.63 -1.58 20.21
C ILE A 247 -13.74 -2.64 19.13
N VAL A 248 -13.84 -3.91 19.54
CA VAL A 248 -14.12 -5.06 18.68
C VAL A 248 -15.55 -5.50 18.99
N ALA A 249 -16.49 -5.20 18.10
CA ALA A 249 -17.91 -5.48 18.30
C ALA A 249 -18.52 -6.14 17.05
N GLU A 250 -19.67 -6.78 17.16
CA GLU A 250 -20.38 -7.31 15.99
C GLU A 250 -20.56 -6.24 14.93
N ASP A 251 -21.08 -5.09 15.32
CA ASP A 251 -21.16 -3.87 14.53
C ASP A 251 -21.29 -2.65 15.45
N ILE A 252 -20.92 -1.48 14.93
CA ILE A 252 -21.20 -0.19 15.59
C ILE A 252 -21.86 0.71 14.56
N GLU A 253 -23.04 1.20 14.86
CA GLU A 253 -23.83 2.00 13.91
C GLU A 253 -24.62 3.12 14.59
N GLY A 254 -25.31 3.90 13.77
CA GLY A 254 -26.26 4.92 14.21
C GLY A 254 -25.62 6.01 15.07
N GLU A 255 -26.28 6.30 16.20
CA GLU A 255 -25.87 7.34 17.14
C GLU A 255 -24.51 7.03 17.79
N ALA A 256 -24.26 5.77 18.14
CA ALA A 256 -23.03 5.35 18.77
C ALA A 256 -21.80 5.64 17.87
N LEU A 257 -21.87 5.23 16.61
CA LEU A 257 -20.78 5.48 15.64
C LEU A 257 -20.54 6.97 15.44
N THR A 258 -21.60 7.75 15.24
CA THR A 258 -21.50 9.20 15.03
C THR A 258 -20.86 9.89 16.23
N THR A 259 -21.28 9.52 17.44
CA THR A 259 -20.75 10.10 18.69
C THR A 259 -19.27 9.77 18.87
N LEU A 260 -18.84 8.53 18.61
CA LEU A 260 -17.43 8.14 18.67
C LEU A 260 -16.57 8.94 17.68
N ILE A 261 -17.03 9.05 16.42
CA ILE A 261 -16.32 9.81 15.38
C ILE A 261 -16.19 11.29 15.76
N VAL A 262 -17.28 11.94 16.17
CA VAL A 262 -17.28 13.36 16.53
C VAL A 262 -16.32 13.64 17.69
N ASN A 263 -16.31 12.82 18.73
CA ASN A 263 -15.43 12.99 19.87
C ASN A 263 -13.95 12.73 19.52
N LYS A 264 -13.68 11.77 18.65
CA LYS A 264 -12.34 11.55 18.12
C LYS A 264 -11.84 12.75 17.31
N LEU A 265 -12.66 13.27 16.39
CA LEU A 265 -12.30 14.44 15.58
C LEU A 265 -12.08 15.71 16.42
N ARG A 266 -12.80 15.83 17.55
CA ARG A 266 -12.58 16.90 18.53
C ARG A 266 -11.33 16.70 19.40
N GLY A 267 -10.65 15.55 19.27
CA GLY A 267 -9.49 15.22 20.10
C GLY A 267 -9.83 14.90 21.55
N THR A 268 -11.11 14.64 21.89
CA THR A 268 -11.55 14.32 23.25
C THR A 268 -10.94 13.01 23.74
N PHE A 269 -10.88 11.99 22.88
CA PHE A 269 -10.22 10.72 23.16
C PHE A 269 -9.89 9.95 21.87
N ASN A 270 -8.91 9.06 21.97
CA ASN A 270 -8.50 8.20 20.85
C ASN A 270 -9.26 6.87 20.89
N VAL A 271 -10.17 6.69 19.92
CA VAL A 271 -10.93 5.45 19.75
C VAL A 271 -10.85 4.98 18.32
N VAL A 272 -10.76 3.66 18.16
CA VAL A 272 -10.91 2.96 16.88
C VAL A 272 -11.90 1.83 17.09
N ALA A 273 -12.80 1.66 16.14
CA ALA A 273 -13.80 0.61 16.16
C ALA A 273 -13.65 -0.29 14.95
N VAL A 274 -13.67 -1.59 15.18
CA VAL A 274 -13.58 -2.64 14.16
C VAL A 274 -14.71 -3.65 14.33
N LYS A 275 -15.12 -4.28 13.23
CA LYS A 275 -16.09 -5.38 13.30
C LYS A 275 -15.40 -6.65 13.80
N ALA A 276 -16.11 -7.41 14.61
CA ALA A 276 -15.66 -8.73 15.07
C ALA A 276 -15.42 -9.67 13.87
N PRO A 277 -14.33 -10.43 13.87
CA PRO A 277 -14.06 -11.39 12.81
C PRO A 277 -14.99 -12.60 12.84
N GLY A 278 -15.29 -13.16 11.69
CA GLY A 278 -16.15 -14.35 11.57
C GLY A 278 -17.65 -14.07 11.71
N TYR A 279 -18.43 -15.14 11.73
CA TYR A 279 -19.89 -15.12 11.88
C TYR A 279 -20.33 -16.29 12.77
N GLY A 280 -21.45 -16.12 13.50
CA GLY A 280 -22.03 -17.16 14.36
C GLY A 280 -21.03 -17.68 15.40
N ASP A 281 -20.96 -18.99 15.58
CA ASP A 281 -20.09 -19.64 16.57
C ASP A 281 -18.60 -19.40 16.32
N ARG A 282 -18.20 -19.22 15.05
CA ARG A 282 -16.81 -18.84 14.71
C ARG A 282 -16.46 -17.46 15.23
N ARG A 283 -17.39 -16.49 15.17
CA ARG A 283 -17.18 -15.16 15.73
C ARG A 283 -16.90 -15.26 17.23
N LYS A 284 -17.71 -16.02 17.95
CA LYS A 284 -17.54 -16.23 19.39
C LYS A 284 -16.17 -16.82 19.71
N ALA A 285 -15.79 -17.86 18.98
CA ALA A 285 -14.49 -18.51 19.16
C ALA A 285 -13.30 -17.56 18.86
N MET A 286 -13.40 -16.72 17.83
CA MET A 286 -12.35 -15.74 17.51
C MET A 286 -12.32 -14.59 18.53
N LEU A 287 -13.45 -14.14 19.05
CA LEU A 287 -13.49 -13.16 20.14
C LEU A 287 -12.85 -13.69 21.41
N GLU A 288 -13.07 -14.97 21.75
CA GLU A 288 -12.39 -15.63 22.87
C GLU A 288 -10.87 -15.73 22.64
N ASP A 289 -10.42 -15.98 21.41
CA ASP A 289 -9.00 -16.00 21.07
C ASP A 289 -8.36 -14.63 21.28
N ILE A 290 -9.05 -13.56 20.83
CA ILE A 290 -8.61 -12.17 21.07
C ILE A 290 -8.59 -11.87 22.57
N ALA A 291 -9.61 -12.29 23.32
CA ALA A 291 -9.69 -12.08 24.77
C ALA A 291 -8.55 -12.80 25.49
N THR A 292 -8.27 -14.05 25.14
CA THR A 292 -7.18 -14.83 25.72
C THR A 292 -5.81 -14.18 25.43
N LEU A 293 -5.58 -13.76 24.17
CA LEU A 293 -4.35 -13.09 23.76
C LEU A 293 -4.12 -11.78 24.52
N THR A 294 -5.18 -11.02 24.77
CA THR A 294 -5.09 -9.66 25.33
C THR A 294 -5.36 -9.59 26.83
N GLY A 295 -5.75 -10.72 27.45
CA GLY A 295 -6.09 -10.79 28.87
C GLY A 295 -7.41 -10.13 29.23
N GLY A 296 -8.29 -9.91 28.24
CA GLY A 296 -9.64 -9.35 28.44
C GLY A 296 -10.72 -10.42 28.59
N GLN A 297 -11.96 -9.95 28.66
CA GLN A 297 -13.15 -10.80 28.65
C GLN A 297 -14.06 -10.43 27.47
N VAL A 298 -14.71 -11.44 26.88
CA VAL A 298 -15.77 -11.20 25.91
C VAL A 298 -17.03 -10.78 26.65
N ILE A 299 -17.52 -9.58 26.36
CA ILE A 299 -18.77 -9.07 26.92
C ILE A 299 -19.93 -9.62 26.09
N SER A 300 -20.62 -10.64 26.62
CA SER A 300 -21.68 -11.37 25.94
C SER A 300 -22.85 -11.63 26.88
N GLU A 301 -24.09 -11.63 26.34
CA GLU A 301 -25.28 -12.00 27.11
C GLU A 301 -25.27 -13.45 27.56
N GLU A 302 -24.71 -14.34 26.75
CA GLU A 302 -24.59 -15.76 27.10
C GLU A 302 -23.72 -15.97 28.35
N LEU A 303 -22.75 -15.07 28.59
CA LEU A 303 -21.92 -15.06 29.79
C LEU A 303 -22.53 -14.23 30.93
N GLY A 304 -23.73 -13.67 30.74
CA GLY A 304 -24.40 -12.82 31.72
C GLY A 304 -23.75 -11.44 31.89
N LEU A 305 -22.96 -10.98 30.91
CA LEU A 305 -22.26 -9.70 30.93
C LEU A 305 -22.99 -8.66 30.07
N GLU A 306 -23.19 -7.47 30.63
CA GLU A 306 -23.79 -6.35 29.93
C GLU A 306 -22.78 -5.22 29.67
N LEU A 307 -22.89 -4.57 28.51
CA LEU A 307 -21.99 -3.48 28.12
C LEU A 307 -22.01 -2.31 29.12
N LYS A 308 -23.19 -2.00 29.69
CA LYS A 308 -23.35 -0.90 30.65
C LYS A 308 -22.62 -1.13 31.98
N ASP A 309 -22.38 -2.39 32.35
CA ASP A 309 -21.73 -2.78 33.59
C ASP A 309 -20.24 -3.12 33.38
N THR A 310 -19.73 -2.92 32.17
CA THR A 310 -18.34 -3.21 31.81
C THR A 310 -17.38 -2.22 32.47
N THR A 311 -16.33 -2.77 33.10
CA THR A 311 -15.27 -2.00 33.75
C THR A 311 -13.95 -2.14 33.01
N MET A 312 -12.99 -1.23 33.29
CA MET A 312 -11.67 -1.29 32.69
C MET A 312 -10.90 -2.60 33.00
N ALA A 313 -11.23 -3.28 34.11
CA ALA A 313 -10.58 -4.55 34.48
C ALA A 313 -10.97 -5.73 33.57
N GLN A 314 -12.06 -5.60 32.81
CA GLN A 314 -12.53 -6.62 31.87
C GLN A 314 -12.00 -6.39 30.44
N LEU A 315 -11.35 -5.24 30.21
CA LEU A 315 -10.78 -4.91 28.92
C LEU A 315 -9.46 -5.63 28.68
N GLY A 316 -9.25 -6.07 27.43
CA GLY A 316 -7.96 -6.56 27.00
C GLY A 316 -6.92 -5.43 26.88
N ARG A 317 -5.64 -5.81 26.81
CA ARG A 317 -4.51 -4.91 26.61
C ARG A 317 -3.55 -5.49 25.58
N ALA A 318 -2.90 -4.61 24.85
CA ALA A 318 -1.78 -4.96 23.98
C ALA A 318 -0.77 -3.82 23.96
N LYS A 319 0.45 -4.09 23.53
CA LYS A 319 1.49 -3.06 23.40
C LYS A 319 1.19 -2.11 22.26
N SER A 320 0.75 -2.66 21.11
CA SER A 320 0.25 -1.84 20.00
C SER A 320 -0.86 -2.55 19.23
N VAL A 321 -1.70 -1.76 18.56
CA VAL A 321 -2.69 -2.26 17.61
C VAL A 321 -2.63 -1.40 16.35
N LYS A 322 -2.49 -2.06 15.20
CA LYS A 322 -2.52 -1.44 13.89
C LYS A 322 -3.81 -1.84 13.17
N VAL A 323 -4.62 -0.86 12.80
CA VAL A 323 -5.88 -1.08 12.08
C VAL A 323 -5.81 -0.44 10.71
N GLN A 324 -5.99 -1.24 9.68
CA GLN A 324 -6.09 -0.84 8.28
C GLN A 324 -7.53 -0.94 7.79
N LYS A 325 -7.75 -0.69 6.51
CA LYS A 325 -9.09 -0.73 5.91
C LYS A 325 -9.74 -2.12 6.00
N GLU A 326 -8.97 -3.18 5.89
CA GLU A 326 -9.45 -4.56 5.82
C GLU A 326 -8.91 -5.48 6.91
N ASN A 327 -7.86 -5.04 7.62
CA ASN A 327 -7.14 -5.86 8.58
C ASN A 327 -6.92 -5.13 9.90
N THR A 328 -6.87 -5.90 10.98
CA THR A 328 -6.43 -5.46 12.31
C THR A 328 -5.34 -6.39 12.81
N VAL A 329 -4.22 -5.83 13.24
CA VAL A 329 -3.09 -6.54 13.84
C VAL A 329 -2.96 -6.13 15.30
N ILE A 330 -3.04 -7.10 16.19
CA ILE A 330 -2.75 -6.95 17.63
C ILE A 330 -1.32 -7.44 17.84
N VAL A 331 -0.47 -6.59 18.41
CA VAL A 331 0.95 -6.85 18.63
C VAL A 331 1.23 -6.88 20.12
N ASP A 332 1.90 -7.92 20.59
CA ASP A 332 2.32 -8.11 21.97
C ASP A 332 1.12 -7.99 22.94
N GLY A 333 0.19 -8.92 22.79
CA GLY A 333 -0.99 -9.02 23.67
C GLY A 333 -0.56 -9.32 25.12
N MET A 334 -1.19 -8.65 26.07
CA MET A 334 -0.84 -8.74 27.52
C MET A 334 -1.63 -9.82 28.26
N GLY A 335 -2.08 -10.87 27.55
CA GLY A 335 -2.74 -12.03 28.16
C GLY A 335 -1.78 -12.94 28.91
N ASP A 336 -2.33 -13.88 29.67
CA ASP A 336 -1.53 -14.91 30.35
C ASP A 336 -1.03 -15.95 29.35
N LYS A 337 0.29 -16.17 29.31
CA LYS A 337 0.92 -17.13 28.40
C LYS A 337 0.43 -18.56 28.59
N ALA A 338 0.21 -18.98 29.82
CA ALA A 338 -0.30 -20.31 30.10
C ALA A 338 -1.73 -20.50 29.59
N ALA A 339 -2.57 -19.46 29.68
CA ALA A 339 -3.92 -19.46 29.11
C ALA A 339 -3.88 -19.52 27.59
N LEU A 340 -2.96 -18.79 26.94
CA LEU A 340 -2.75 -18.80 25.50
C LEU A 340 -2.29 -20.18 25.00
N GLU A 341 -1.30 -20.80 25.66
CA GLU A 341 -0.84 -22.15 25.35
C GLU A 341 -1.94 -23.19 25.51
N ALA A 342 -2.75 -23.08 26.58
CA ALA A 342 -3.89 -23.95 26.79
C ALA A 342 -4.94 -23.79 25.68
N ARG A 343 -5.19 -22.55 25.22
CA ARG A 343 -6.10 -22.28 24.12
C ARG A 343 -5.61 -22.86 22.80
N ILE A 344 -4.32 -22.73 22.50
CA ILE A 344 -3.68 -23.36 21.33
C ILE A 344 -3.82 -24.89 21.41
N GLY A 345 -3.63 -25.49 22.59
CA GLY A 345 -3.83 -26.90 22.83
C GLY A 345 -5.26 -27.37 22.56
N GLN A 346 -6.26 -26.59 22.98
CA GLN A 346 -7.68 -26.86 22.71
C GLN A 346 -7.98 -26.86 21.20
N ILE A 347 -7.46 -25.87 20.45
CA ILE A 347 -7.67 -25.80 19.00
C ILE A 347 -7.03 -26.99 18.29
N LYS A 348 -5.83 -27.42 18.71
CA LYS A 348 -5.16 -28.61 18.17
C LYS A 348 -5.97 -29.87 18.42
N ALA A 349 -6.53 -30.05 19.61
CA ALA A 349 -7.41 -31.17 19.90
C ALA A 349 -8.67 -31.17 19.02
N GLN A 350 -9.30 -30.01 18.82
CA GLN A 350 -10.46 -29.87 17.93
C GLN A 350 -10.13 -30.22 16.47
N ILE A 351 -8.92 -29.94 15.99
CA ILE A 351 -8.45 -30.32 14.64
C ILE A 351 -8.35 -31.84 14.49
N GLU A 352 -7.95 -32.54 15.56
CA GLU A 352 -7.83 -34.01 15.57
C GLU A 352 -9.20 -34.70 15.66
N GLU A 353 -10.14 -34.09 16.40
CA GLU A 353 -11.47 -34.64 16.64
C GLU A 353 -12.45 -34.42 15.46
N THR A 354 -12.27 -33.34 14.69
CA THR A 354 -13.21 -33.00 13.63
C THR A 354 -13.08 -33.94 12.42
N THR A 355 -14.23 -34.37 11.90
CA THR A 355 -14.33 -35.19 10.69
C THR A 355 -14.65 -34.39 9.42
N SER A 356 -14.93 -33.09 9.57
CA SER A 356 -15.25 -32.19 8.47
C SER A 356 -13.97 -31.53 7.94
N ASP A 357 -13.63 -31.79 6.70
CA ASP A 357 -12.45 -31.16 6.05
C ASP A 357 -12.52 -29.64 6.07
N PHE A 358 -13.71 -29.07 5.88
CA PHE A 358 -13.95 -27.63 5.94
C PHE A 358 -13.72 -27.04 7.34
N ASP A 359 -14.22 -27.71 8.38
CA ASP A 359 -14.01 -27.24 9.76
C ASP A 359 -12.55 -27.41 10.16
N LYS A 360 -11.91 -28.48 9.71
CA LYS A 360 -10.48 -28.72 9.91
C LYS A 360 -9.63 -27.59 9.29
N GLU A 361 -9.91 -27.21 8.06
CA GLU A 361 -9.24 -26.09 7.39
C GLU A 361 -9.41 -24.78 8.20
N LYS A 362 -10.63 -24.49 8.66
CA LYS A 362 -10.91 -23.28 9.43
C LYS A 362 -10.30 -23.27 10.84
N LEU A 363 -10.19 -24.43 11.48
CA LEU A 363 -9.47 -24.55 12.75
C LEU A 363 -7.96 -24.42 12.55
N GLN A 364 -7.41 -24.92 11.45
CA GLN A 364 -5.99 -24.75 11.10
C GLN A 364 -5.67 -23.28 10.82
N GLU A 365 -6.51 -22.57 10.07
CA GLU A 365 -6.39 -21.12 9.83
C GLU A 365 -6.38 -20.35 11.16
N ARG A 366 -7.29 -20.66 12.06
CA ARG A 366 -7.39 -20.05 13.39
C ARG A 366 -6.18 -20.34 14.26
N LEU A 367 -5.69 -21.60 14.24
CA LEU A 367 -4.47 -22.00 14.91
C LEU A 367 -3.25 -21.23 14.41
N ALA A 368 -3.10 -21.10 13.09
CA ALA A 368 -2.00 -20.36 12.47
C ALA A 368 -2.00 -18.89 12.91
N LYS A 369 -3.18 -18.25 12.94
CA LYS A 369 -3.33 -16.85 13.39
C LYS A 369 -2.97 -16.64 14.86
N LEU A 370 -3.27 -17.59 15.73
CA LEU A 370 -3.03 -17.48 17.17
C LEU A 370 -1.62 -17.94 17.58
N ALA A 371 -1.12 -19.02 16.97
CA ALA A 371 0.16 -19.64 17.33
C ALA A 371 1.36 -19.05 16.53
N GLY A 372 1.11 -18.39 15.40
CA GLY A 372 2.17 -17.89 14.52
C GLY A 372 2.92 -16.68 15.08
N GLY A 373 2.34 -15.97 16.04
CA GLY A 373 2.92 -14.73 16.55
C GLY A 373 2.98 -13.61 15.53
N VAL A 374 3.65 -12.53 15.87
CA VAL A 374 3.93 -11.38 15.01
C VAL A 374 5.43 -11.09 15.03
N ALA A 375 6.07 -11.07 13.87
CA ALA A 375 7.42 -10.54 13.76
C ALA A 375 7.37 -9.03 13.68
N VAL A 376 8.06 -8.35 14.59
CA VAL A 376 8.12 -6.89 14.66
C VAL A 376 9.52 -6.44 14.27
N ILE A 377 9.64 -5.78 13.13
CA ILE A 377 10.87 -5.11 12.74
C ILE A 377 10.82 -3.68 13.28
N ARG A 378 11.64 -3.38 14.28
CA ARG A 378 11.78 -2.03 14.84
C ARG A 378 12.91 -1.31 14.15
N VAL A 379 12.55 -0.33 13.34
CA VAL A 379 13.52 0.46 12.56
C VAL A 379 14.09 1.57 13.43
N GLY A 380 15.41 1.53 13.61
CA GLY A 380 16.17 2.55 14.36
C GLY A 380 17.07 3.36 13.43
N ALA A 381 17.23 4.65 13.72
CA ALA A 381 18.15 5.53 13.03
C ALA A 381 18.60 6.68 13.94
N ALA A 382 19.62 7.43 13.51
CA ALA A 382 20.15 8.54 14.29
C ALA A 382 19.23 9.78 14.26
N THR A 383 18.45 9.95 13.19
CA THR A 383 17.54 11.09 13.01
C THR A 383 16.15 10.60 12.61
N GLU A 384 15.13 11.43 12.90
CA GLU A 384 13.74 11.13 12.52
C GLU A 384 13.57 11.02 11.00
N THR A 385 14.27 11.86 10.24
CA THR A 385 14.23 11.83 8.77
C THR A 385 14.77 10.50 8.22
N GLU A 386 15.93 10.05 8.72
CA GLU A 386 16.53 8.76 8.34
C GLU A 386 15.65 7.58 8.75
N MET A 387 15.05 7.64 9.94
CA MET A 387 14.16 6.59 10.44
C MET A 387 12.92 6.45 9.56
N LYS A 388 12.28 7.54 9.18
CA LYS A 388 11.10 7.54 8.29
C LYS A 388 11.44 6.96 6.92
N GLU A 389 12.58 7.37 6.33
CA GLU A 389 13.04 6.85 5.05
C GLU A 389 13.33 5.34 5.13
N ALA A 390 14.08 4.89 6.15
CA ALA A 390 14.39 3.48 6.35
C ALA A 390 13.13 2.63 6.59
N LYS A 391 12.12 3.18 7.28
CA LYS A 391 10.83 2.52 7.49
C LYS A 391 10.08 2.32 6.19
N LEU A 392 9.98 3.34 5.33
CA LEU A 392 9.35 3.23 4.02
C LEU A 392 10.03 2.18 3.14
N ARG A 393 11.37 2.20 3.07
CA ARG A 393 12.15 1.19 2.35
C ARG A 393 11.90 -0.24 2.86
N MET A 394 11.80 -0.41 4.17
CA MET A 394 11.51 -1.70 4.78
C MET A 394 10.09 -2.19 4.46
N GLU A 395 9.11 -1.27 4.44
CA GLU A 395 7.72 -1.55 4.05
C GLU A 395 7.65 -2.02 2.60
N ASP A 396 8.35 -1.34 1.67
CA ASP A 396 8.42 -1.72 0.26
C ASP A 396 9.07 -3.09 0.08
N ALA A 397 10.19 -3.35 0.75
CA ALA A 397 10.88 -4.63 0.73
C ALA A 397 10.01 -5.80 1.21
N LEU A 398 9.26 -5.60 2.30
CA LEU A 398 8.33 -6.59 2.82
C LEU A 398 7.18 -6.87 1.84
N ASN A 399 6.61 -5.82 1.25
CA ASN A 399 5.52 -5.95 0.29
C ASN A 399 5.98 -6.60 -1.02
N ALA A 400 7.15 -6.22 -1.54
CA ALA A 400 7.77 -6.87 -2.71
C ALA A 400 8.00 -8.36 -2.47
N THR A 401 8.46 -8.71 -1.26
CA THR A 401 8.71 -10.11 -0.88
C THR A 401 7.40 -10.91 -0.81
N ARG A 402 6.34 -10.36 -0.22
CA ARG A 402 5.01 -10.98 -0.22
C ARG A 402 4.48 -11.19 -1.63
N ALA A 403 4.60 -10.18 -2.49
CA ALA A 403 4.21 -10.26 -3.89
C ALA A 403 5.00 -11.34 -4.66
N ALA A 404 6.30 -11.51 -4.35
CA ALA A 404 7.14 -12.55 -4.94
C ALA A 404 6.74 -13.97 -4.48
N VAL A 405 6.42 -14.14 -3.21
CA VAL A 405 5.92 -15.44 -2.70
C VAL A 405 4.59 -15.80 -3.34
N GLU A 406 3.71 -14.81 -3.56
CA GLU A 406 2.37 -15.02 -4.12
C GLU A 406 2.38 -15.40 -5.61
N GLU A 407 3.11 -14.67 -6.47
CA GLU A 407 3.07 -14.87 -7.93
C GLU A 407 4.43 -15.22 -8.55
N GLY A 408 5.46 -15.41 -7.75
CA GLY A 408 6.81 -15.75 -8.22
C GLY A 408 7.65 -14.54 -8.62
N ILE A 409 8.83 -14.83 -9.12
CA ILE A 409 9.89 -13.88 -9.49
C ILE A 409 10.25 -13.96 -10.96
N ILE A 410 10.71 -12.85 -11.50
CA ILE A 410 11.19 -12.67 -12.88
C ILE A 410 12.52 -11.95 -12.90
N ALA A 411 13.16 -11.88 -14.07
CA ALA A 411 14.33 -11.04 -14.29
C ALA A 411 13.98 -9.56 -14.02
N GLY A 412 14.72 -8.94 -13.11
CA GLY A 412 14.46 -7.57 -12.65
C GLY A 412 15.02 -6.48 -13.55
N GLY A 413 15.06 -5.26 -13.02
CA GLY A 413 15.66 -4.09 -13.67
C GLY A 413 14.99 -3.69 -14.98
N GLY A 414 13.71 -3.98 -15.16
CA GLY A 414 12.97 -3.70 -16.39
C GLY A 414 13.22 -4.68 -17.53
N SER A 415 14.11 -5.68 -17.35
CA SER A 415 14.47 -6.66 -18.40
C SER A 415 13.28 -7.52 -18.82
N ALA A 416 12.41 -7.90 -17.86
CA ALA A 416 11.21 -8.69 -18.17
C ALA A 416 10.27 -7.97 -19.15
N TYR A 417 10.11 -6.65 -19.07
CA TYR A 417 9.32 -5.90 -20.03
C TYR A 417 9.91 -5.95 -21.45
N ILE A 418 11.26 -5.87 -21.58
CA ILE A 418 11.92 -5.96 -22.87
C ILE A 418 11.75 -7.36 -23.48
N HIS A 419 11.81 -8.42 -22.67
CA HIS A 419 11.56 -9.78 -23.15
C HIS A 419 10.08 -9.99 -23.52
N ALA A 420 9.14 -9.48 -22.71
CA ALA A 420 7.70 -9.52 -23.00
C ALA A 420 7.35 -8.73 -24.28
N SER A 421 8.08 -7.67 -24.60
CA SER A 421 7.88 -6.88 -25.81
C SER A 421 7.98 -7.67 -27.11
N LYS A 422 8.72 -8.79 -27.12
CA LYS A 422 8.83 -9.69 -28.28
C LYS A 422 7.45 -10.32 -28.64
N GLU A 423 6.68 -10.73 -27.65
CA GLU A 423 5.34 -11.30 -27.86
C GLU A 423 4.33 -10.21 -28.27
N VAL A 424 4.43 -9.02 -27.65
CA VAL A 424 3.61 -7.87 -28.03
C VAL A 424 3.89 -7.43 -29.48
N ALA A 425 5.14 -7.46 -29.93
CA ALA A 425 5.51 -7.16 -31.30
C ALA A 425 4.87 -8.15 -32.28
N LYS A 426 4.88 -9.45 -31.97
CA LYS A 426 4.21 -10.49 -32.79
C LYS A 426 2.70 -10.25 -32.83
N LEU A 427 2.07 -9.90 -31.70
CA LEU A 427 0.66 -9.55 -31.65
C LEU A 427 0.37 -8.33 -32.52
N ALA A 428 1.18 -7.27 -32.44
CA ALA A 428 0.99 -6.06 -33.20
C ALA A 428 0.99 -6.29 -34.72
N GLU A 429 1.76 -7.28 -35.22
CA GLU A 429 1.74 -7.64 -36.65
C GLU A 429 0.43 -8.33 -37.09
N THR A 430 -0.36 -8.88 -36.17
CA THR A 430 -1.68 -9.46 -36.46
C THR A 430 -2.81 -8.44 -36.41
N LEU A 431 -2.55 -7.22 -35.95
CA LEU A 431 -3.53 -6.15 -35.82
C LEU A 431 -3.43 -5.17 -36.98
N GLU A 432 -4.53 -4.45 -37.26
CA GLU A 432 -4.62 -3.48 -38.34
C GLU A 432 -5.07 -2.10 -37.82
N GLY A 433 -4.78 -1.03 -38.60
CA GLY A 433 -5.20 0.33 -38.32
C GLY A 433 -4.83 0.82 -36.92
N ASP A 434 -5.74 1.51 -36.27
CA ASP A 434 -5.51 2.11 -34.95
C ASP A 434 -5.42 1.09 -33.79
N GLU A 435 -5.91 -0.14 -33.98
CA GLU A 435 -5.60 -1.22 -33.01
C GLU A 435 -4.11 -1.58 -33.04
N LYS A 436 -3.51 -1.67 -34.21
CA LYS A 436 -2.06 -1.87 -34.36
C LYS A 436 -1.28 -0.71 -33.76
N THR A 437 -1.75 0.50 -33.99
CA THR A 437 -1.16 1.72 -33.40
C THR A 437 -1.22 1.67 -31.86
N GLY A 438 -2.36 1.32 -31.28
CA GLY A 438 -2.51 1.15 -29.83
C GLY A 438 -1.57 0.09 -29.24
N ALA A 439 -1.39 -1.03 -29.94
CA ALA A 439 -0.43 -2.06 -29.52
C ALA A 439 1.02 -1.54 -29.57
N LYS A 440 1.37 -0.73 -30.57
CA LYS A 440 2.70 -0.09 -30.68
C LYS A 440 2.96 0.93 -29.57
N VAL A 441 1.94 1.65 -29.09
CA VAL A 441 2.05 2.55 -27.94
C VAL A 441 2.52 1.78 -26.71
N VAL A 442 1.89 0.65 -26.40
CA VAL A 442 2.31 -0.20 -25.27
C VAL A 442 3.70 -0.79 -25.52
N LEU A 443 3.94 -1.32 -26.73
CA LEU A 443 5.24 -1.87 -27.12
C LEU A 443 6.39 -0.88 -26.84
N LYS A 444 6.19 0.39 -27.17
CA LYS A 444 7.17 1.46 -26.93
C LYS A 444 7.29 1.79 -25.44
N ALA A 445 6.18 1.82 -24.72
CA ALA A 445 6.17 2.11 -23.30
C ALA A 445 6.88 1.04 -22.46
N LEU A 446 6.89 -0.23 -22.88
CA LEU A 446 7.64 -1.31 -22.20
C LEU A 446 9.14 -1.06 -22.13
N GLU A 447 9.70 -0.19 -22.96
CA GLU A 447 11.10 0.21 -22.92
C GLU A 447 11.42 1.19 -21.78
N ALA A 448 10.43 1.96 -21.33
CA ALA A 448 10.63 3.11 -20.45
C ALA A 448 11.29 2.77 -19.09
N PRO A 449 10.93 1.69 -18.39
CA PRO A 449 11.59 1.36 -17.11
C PRO A 449 13.09 1.16 -17.26
N LEU A 450 13.54 0.28 -18.16
CA LEU A 450 14.97 0.03 -18.39
C LEU A 450 15.69 1.28 -18.94
N PHE A 451 15.01 2.07 -19.77
CA PHE A 451 15.54 3.34 -20.27
C PHE A 451 15.90 4.29 -19.14
N HIS A 452 14.96 4.52 -18.21
CA HIS A 452 15.17 5.46 -17.10
C HIS A 452 16.14 4.92 -16.04
N ILE A 453 16.14 3.61 -15.77
CA ILE A 453 17.16 2.96 -14.93
C ILE A 453 18.57 3.23 -15.50
N SER A 454 18.74 3.05 -16.80
CA SER A 454 20.02 3.30 -17.49
C SER A 454 20.39 4.79 -17.50
N ALA A 455 19.42 5.67 -17.77
CA ALA A 455 19.61 7.12 -17.78
C ALA A 455 20.01 7.66 -16.39
N ASN A 456 19.39 7.17 -15.31
CA ASN A 456 19.76 7.52 -13.95
C ASN A 456 21.17 7.02 -13.56
N ALA A 457 21.66 5.97 -14.24
CA ALA A 457 23.04 5.51 -14.13
C ALA A 457 24.03 6.33 -14.99
N GLY A 458 23.55 7.29 -15.77
CA GLY A 458 24.38 8.11 -16.67
C GLY A 458 24.71 7.42 -18.00
N LEU A 459 23.92 6.41 -18.38
CA LEU A 459 24.19 5.57 -19.55
C LEU A 459 23.15 5.80 -20.66
N GLU A 460 23.49 5.42 -21.89
CA GLU A 460 22.60 5.52 -23.04
C GLU A 460 21.58 4.38 -23.08
N GLY A 461 20.37 4.65 -22.59
CA GLY A 461 19.32 3.65 -22.42
C GLY A 461 18.92 2.94 -23.72
N ALA A 462 18.89 3.65 -24.86
CA ALA A 462 18.52 3.05 -26.14
C ALA A 462 19.49 1.93 -26.59
N VAL A 463 20.78 2.11 -26.33
CA VAL A 463 21.79 1.10 -26.64
C VAL A 463 21.61 -0.13 -25.76
N ILE A 464 21.35 0.08 -24.48
CA ILE A 464 21.15 -0.99 -23.49
C ILE A 464 19.90 -1.80 -23.84
N ILE A 465 18.78 -1.14 -24.12
CA ILE A 465 17.52 -1.79 -24.51
C ILE A 465 17.72 -2.70 -25.74
N ASN A 466 18.42 -2.23 -26.77
CA ASN A 466 18.66 -3.03 -27.96
C ASN A 466 19.48 -4.30 -27.67
N LYS A 467 20.53 -4.19 -26.85
CA LYS A 467 21.33 -5.35 -26.44
C LYS A 467 20.52 -6.35 -25.58
N VAL A 468 19.70 -5.86 -24.64
CA VAL A 468 18.83 -6.74 -23.83
C VAL A 468 17.76 -7.40 -24.70
N ARG A 469 17.25 -6.69 -25.71
CA ARG A 469 16.27 -7.26 -26.65
C ARG A 469 16.85 -8.42 -27.47
N GLU A 470 18.13 -8.38 -27.83
CA GLU A 470 18.82 -9.45 -28.56
C GLU A 470 19.25 -10.60 -27.67
N ALA A 471 19.34 -10.37 -26.36
CA ALA A 471 19.79 -11.36 -25.39
C ALA A 471 18.77 -12.49 -25.18
N GLU A 472 19.25 -13.62 -24.63
CA GLU A 472 18.42 -14.76 -24.19
C GLU A 472 17.47 -14.34 -23.07
N PRO A 473 16.26 -14.93 -22.97
CA PRO A 473 15.35 -14.69 -21.87
C PRO A 473 16.00 -14.91 -20.50
N GLY A 474 15.80 -13.96 -19.58
CA GLY A 474 16.42 -13.97 -18.26
C GLY A 474 17.72 -13.16 -18.16
N ASN A 475 18.36 -12.85 -19.29
CA ASN A 475 19.50 -11.93 -19.30
C ASN A 475 19.01 -10.48 -19.35
N GLY A 476 19.75 -9.59 -18.69
CA GLY A 476 19.45 -8.17 -18.61
C GLY A 476 20.69 -7.33 -18.36
N PHE A 477 20.47 -6.11 -17.92
CA PHE A 477 21.52 -5.15 -17.63
C PHE A 477 21.52 -4.80 -16.14
N ASP A 478 22.63 -5.13 -15.47
CA ASP A 478 22.91 -4.66 -14.12
C ASP A 478 23.41 -3.20 -14.18
N ALA A 479 22.53 -2.26 -13.87
CA ALA A 479 22.85 -0.84 -13.90
C ALA A 479 23.75 -0.38 -12.74
N TYR A 480 23.91 -1.19 -11.69
CA TYR A 480 24.83 -0.89 -10.59
C TYR A 480 26.28 -1.15 -10.99
N ASN A 481 26.56 -2.36 -11.52
CA ASN A 481 27.89 -2.79 -11.97
C ASN A 481 28.17 -2.46 -13.45
N GLU A 482 27.15 -2.02 -14.22
CA GLU A 482 27.24 -1.67 -15.64
C GLU A 482 27.59 -2.88 -16.54
N GLU A 483 27.06 -4.05 -16.20
CA GLU A 483 27.33 -5.31 -16.89
C GLU A 483 26.07 -6.00 -17.42
N TYR A 484 26.20 -6.81 -18.47
CA TYR A 484 25.15 -7.69 -18.96
C TYR A 484 25.25 -9.04 -18.29
N VAL A 485 24.21 -9.46 -17.57
CA VAL A 485 24.22 -10.66 -16.72
C VAL A 485 22.95 -11.48 -16.88
N ASP A 486 22.98 -12.74 -16.45
CA ASP A 486 21.80 -13.51 -16.12
C ASP A 486 21.22 -12.92 -14.81
N MET A 487 20.09 -12.20 -14.93
CA MET A 487 19.53 -11.42 -13.83
C MET A 487 19.14 -12.31 -12.64
N VAL A 488 18.63 -13.51 -12.93
CA VAL A 488 18.21 -14.45 -11.86
C VAL A 488 19.43 -14.97 -11.09
N LYS A 489 20.51 -15.34 -11.78
CA LYS A 489 21.76 -15.78 -11.13
C LYS A 489 22.49 -14.64 -10.42
N ALA A 490 22.40 -13.44 -10.95
CA ALA A 490 22.95 -12.24 -10.30
C ALA A 490 22.11 -11.79 -9.08
N GLY A 491 20.93 -12.40 -8.87
CA GLY A 491 20.04 -12.04 -7.78
C GLY A 491 19.24 -10.76 -8.01
N ILE A 492 19.21 -10.23 -9.25
CA ILE A 492 18.44 -9.04 -9.61
C ILE A 492 17.05 -9.50 -10.04
N LEU A 493 16.12 -9.51 -9.08
CA LEU A 493 14.82 -10.14 -9.18
C LEU A 493 13.70 -9.13 -8.92
N ASP A 494 12.66 -9.16 -9.77
CA ASP A 494 11.43 -8.41 -9.54
C ASP A 494 10.26 -9.38 -9.27
N PRO A 495 9.30 -9.05 -8.38
CA PRO A 495 8.08 -9.82 -8.23
C PRO A 495 7.21 -9.73 -9.49
N ALA A 496 6.74 -10.86 -10.00
CA ALA A 496 5.86 -10.89 -11.17
C ALA A 496 4.57 -10.10 -10.95
N LYS A 497 3.99 -10.17 -9.74
CA LYS A 497 2.80 -9.41 -9.34
C LYS A 497 3.01 -7.90 -9.44
N VAL A 498 4.14 -7.39 -8.95
CA VAL A 498 4.50 -5.96 -9.01
C VAL A 498 4.60 -5.52 -10.46
N THR A 499 5.38 -6.23 -11.26
CA THR A 499 5.64 -5.90 -12.67
C THR A 499 4.35 -5.87 -13.50
N ARG A 500 3.51 -6.92 -13.40
CA ARG A 500 2.25 -6.96 -14.16
C ARG A 500 1.22 -5.91 -13.70
N SER A 501 1.11 -5.69 -12.37
CA SER A 501 0.16 -4.71 -11.82
C SER A 501 0.53 -3.29 -12.22
N ALA A 502 1.81 -2.94 -12.20
CA ALA A 502 2.31 -1.67 -12.68
C ALA A 502 1.89 -1.41 -14.15
N LEU A 503 2.07 -2.41 -15.03
CA LEU A 503 1.68 -2.32 -16.44
C LEU A 503 0.17 -2.19 -16.62
N GLN A 504 -0.62 -2.98 -15.90
CA GLN A 504 -2.09 -2.97 -15.99
C GLN A 504 -2.67 -1.63 -15.52
N ASN A 505 -2.20 -1.11 -14.39
CA ASN A 505 -2.66 0.17 -13.84
C ASN A 505 -2.23 1.34 -14.72
N ALA A 506 -1.00 1.34 -15.22
CA ALA A 506 -0.52 2.33 -16.18
C ALA A 506 -1.39 2.37 -17.45
N THR A 507 -1.68 1.20 -18.04
CA THR A 507 -2.52 1.10 -19.25
C THR A 507 -3.95 1.55 -18.97
N SER A 508 -4.52 1.19 -17.83
CA SER A 508 -5.90 1.55 -17.47
C SER A 508 -6.10 3.07 -17.47
N VAL A 509 -5.24 3.78 -16.76
CA VAL A 509 -5.33 5.24 -16.66
C VAL A 509 -4.91 5.93 -17.97
N ALA A 510 -3.76 5.56 -18.54
CA ALA A 510 -3.27 6.17 -19.78
C ALA A 510 -4.27 6.00 -20.91
N SER A 511 -4.83 4.81 -21.12
CA SER A 511 -5.81 4.56 -22.17
C SER A 511 -7.12 5.32 -21.97
N THR A 512 -7.51 5.59 -20.72
CA THR A 512 -8.69 6.41 -20.40
C THR A 512 -8.42 7.89 -20.65
N LEU A 513 -7.24 8.39 -20.23
CA LEU A 513 -6.81 9.76 -20.48
C LEU A 513 -6.76 10.06 -22.00
N LEU A 514 -6.24 9.14 -22.80
CA LEU A 514 -6.17 9.30 -24.26
C LEU A 514 -7.54 9.38 -24.94
N THR A 515 -8.63 8.92 -24.32
CA THR A 515 -10.00 9.07 -24.84
C THR A 515 -10.66 10.38 -24.43
N THR A 516 -9.98 11.26 -23.69
CA THR A 516 -10.53 12.53 -23.21
C THR A 516 -10.55 13.57 -24.32
N GLU A 517 -11.70 14.24 -24.51
CA GLU A 517 -11.89 15.31 -25.49
C GLU A 517 -12.11 16.67 -24.83
N SER A 518 -12.65 16.69 -23.61
CA SER A 518 -12.87 17.93 -22.85
C SER A 518 -12.52 17.77 -21.39
N VAL A 519 -12.02 18.84 -20.79
CA VAL A 519 -11.69 18.90 -19.36
C VAL A 519 -12.39 20.09 -18.73
N VAL A 520 -13.03 19.86 -17.58
CA VAL A 520 -13.85 20.86 -16.88
C VAL A 520 -13.25 21.11 -15.49
N ALA A 521 -12.80 22.34 -15.26
CA ALA A 521 -12.23 22.76 -13.97
C ALA A 521 -13.14 23.77 -13.25
N ASN A 522 -13.00 23.84 -11.93
CA ASN A 522 -13.58 24.94 -11.16
C ASN A 522 -12.72 26.19 -11.35
N ILE A 523 -13.36 27.34 -11.61
CA ILE A 523 -12.66 28.63 -11.59
C ILE A 523 -12.32 28.92 -10.13
N LYS A 524 -11.04 29.17 -9.82
CA LYS A 524 -10.63 29.65 -8.50
C LYS A 524 -11.24 31.04 -8.29
N GLU A 525 -12.09 31.19 -7.29
CA GLU A 525 -12.55 32.49 -6.84
C GLU A 525 -11.39 33.12 -6.03
N ASP A 526 -10.91 34.28 -6.42
CA ASP A 526 -10.00 35.05 -5.59
C ASP A 526 -10.68 35.30 -4.25
N ALA A 527 -10.02 34.93 -3.16
CA ALA A 527 -10.54 35.20 -1.83
C ALA A 527 -10.82 36.72 -1.74
N PRO A 528 -12.03 37.15 -1.31
CA PRO A 528 -12.35 38.57 -1.23
C PRO A 528 -11.29 39.23 -0.33
N ALA A 529 -10.62 40.24 -0.86
CA ALA A 529 -9.63 41.01 -0.12
C ALA A 529 -10.29 41.46 1.19
N MET A 530 -9.74 41.03 2.33
CA MET A 530 -10.21 41.51 3.63
C MET A 530 -10.16 43.03 3.59
N PRO A 531 -11.25 43.74 3.91
CA PRO A 531 -11.20 45.21 3.97
C PRO A 531 -10.13 45.60 4.97
N ALA A 532 -9.17 46.38 4.52
CA ALA A 532 -8.14 46.97 5.37
C ALA A 532 -8.84 47.65 6.55
N GLY A 533 -8.69 47.03 7.75
CA GLY A 533 -9.30 47.54 8.98
C GLY A 533 -8.88 48.97 9.19
N GLY A 534 -9.84 49.89 9.08
CA GLY A 534 -9.63 51.27 9.43
C GLY A 534 -9.15 51.35 10.89
N ALA A 535 -8.00 51.93 11.10
CA ALA A 535 -7.50 52.26 12.43
C ALA A 535 -8.54 53.08 13.18
N PRO A 536 -8.88 52.75 14.45
CA PRO A 536 -9.72 53.62 15.26
C PRO A 536 -8.94 54.87 15.56
N GLY A 537 -9.42 55.99 15.03
CA GLY A 537 -8.88 57.32 15.36
C GLY A 537 -8.93 57.54 16.85
N MET A 538 -7.79 57.82 17.47
CA MET A 538 -7.68 58.40 18.78
C MET A 538 -8.30 59.81 18.74
N GLY A 539 -9.55 59.97 19.19
CA GLY A 539 -10.11 61.24 19.55
C GLY A 539 -9.68 61.61 20.97
N MET A 540 -8.83 62.63 21.07
CA MET A 540 -8.63 63.38 22.31
C MET A 540 -9.93 64.08 22.70
N MET A 541 -10.42 63.85 23.87
CA MET A 541 -10.75 64.83 24.92
C MET A 541 -11.07 64.10 26.20
#